data_2dcd99591a4889ad48e54cd3bb4894fa
#
_entry.id   2dcd99591a4889ad48e54cd3bb4894fa
#
_cell.length_a   1.000
_cell.length_b   1.000
_cell.length_c   1.000
_cell.angle_alpha   90.00
_cell.angle_beta   90.00
_cell.angle_gamma   90.00
#
_symmetry.space_group_name_H-M   'P 1'
#
loop_
_entity.id
_entity.type
_entity.pdbx_description
1 polymer ?
#
loop_
_entity_poly.entity_id
_entity_poly.type
_entity_poly.pdbx_seq_one_letter_code
_entity_poly.pdbx_strand_id
1 'polypeptide(L)'
;MFALLSGPPESWSALVGMPDVGMLAASEFGVDLDRVVLVPEPGPDVLQVLSILVDGVDMVAVTLPPRARPGPGRLRVITGRLRQRGAVLLSVGQWPGADLVLTSHWQGWAGLGQGHGRLRERELVVDVSGRGAAAGRPRQAALLLRSQRTAVQIAQGSIRAEVETGGFDPGQLPAAAEVG
;
A
#
# COMPACT_ATOMS: atom_id res chain seq x y z
N MET A 1 1.36 -0.72 -2.14
CA MET A 1 2.13 0.31 -1.40
C MET A 1 3.45 0.62 -2.09
N PHE A 2 4.42 -0.29 -2.21
CA PHE A 2 5.75 0.02 -2.78
C PHE A 2 5.73 0.64 -4.17
N ALA A 3 4.88 0.15 -5.07
CA ALA A 3 4.70 0.74 -6.39
C ALA A 3 4.25 2.23 -6.36
N LEU A 4 3.64 2.68 -5.28
CA LEU A 4 3.31 4.09 -5.09
C LEU A 4 4.48 4.86 -4.48
N LEU A 5 5.33 4.18 -3.69
CA LEU A 5 6.51 4.76 -3.07
C LEU A 5 7.70 4.90 -4.02
N SER A 6 7.70 4.19 -5.15
CA SER A 6 8.76 4.33 -6.15
C SER A 6 8.82 5.72 -6.79
N GLY A 7 7.76 6.51 -6.65
CA GLY A 7 7.74 7.96 -6.93
C GLY A 7 8.47 8.46 -8.19
N PRO A 8 8.56 9.77 -8.37
CA PRO A 8 9.47 10.37 -9.34
C PRO A 8 10.93 10.11 -9.00
N PRO A 9 11.86 10.10 -9.99
CA PRO A 9 13.29 10.03 -9.72
C PRO A 9 13.71 11.09 -8.71
N GLU A 10 14.63 10.71 -7.81
CA GLU A 10 15.22 11.56 -6.77
C GLU A 10 14.30 11.92 -5.59
N SER A 11 13.05 11.44 -5.55
CA SER A 11 12.16 11.68 -4.42
C SER A 11 12.60 10.92 -3.17
N TRP A 12 12.48 11.58 -2.02
CA TRP A 12 12.70 10.97 -0.71
C TRP A 12 11.41 10.36 -0.18
N SER A 13 11.52 9.19 0.39
CA SER A 13 10.39 8.48 1.02
C SER A 13 10.67 8.17 2.48
N ALA A 14 9.62 8.11 3.29
CA ALA A 14 9.71 7.64 4.67
C ALA A 14 8.71 6.50 4.92
N LEU A 15 9.14 5.49 5.69
CA LEU A 15 8.32 4.37 6.13
C LEU A 15 8.21 4.41 7.65
N VAL A 16 6.99 4.56 8.18
CA VAL A 16 6.73 4.82 9.59
C VAL A 16 5.80 3.75 10.18
N GLY A 17 6.19 3.16 11.30
CA GLY A 17 5.38 2.16 12.00
C GLY A 17 5.26 0.81 11.28
N MET A 18 6.31 0.44 10.54
CA MET A 18 6.37 -0.80 9.75
C MET A 18 7.66 -1.56 10.06
N PRO A 19 7.79 -2.21 11.23
CA PRO A 19 9.03 -2.89 11.64
C PRO A 19 9.38 -4.06 10.72
N ASP A 20 8.39 -4.76 10.18
CA ASP A 20 8.59 -5.96 9.35
C ASP A 20 8.55 -5.66 7.84
N VAL A 21 8.78 -4.42 7.44
CA VAL A 21 8.76 -4.05 6.03
C VAL A 21 9.91 -4.69 5.26
N GLY A 22 9.59 -5.42 4.19
CA GLY A 22 10.58 -6.08 3.33
C GLY A 22 11.26 -5.08 2.38
N MET A 23 12.44 -4.57 2.74
CA MET A 23 13.17 -3.60 1.92
C MET A 23 13.62 -4.17 0.58
N LEU A 24 13.95 -5.46 0.50
CA LEU A 24 14.23 -6.12 -0.77
C LEU A 24 13.02 -6.06 -1.71
N ALA A 25 11.83 -6.35 -1.18
CA ALA A 25 10.61 -6.22 -1.98
C ALA A 25 10.36 -4.76 -2.40
N ALA A 26 10.68 -3.78 -1.56
CA ALA A 26 10.58 -2.36 -1.94
C ALA A 26 11.49 -2.03 -3.13
N SER A 27 12.74 -2.49 -3.13
CA SER A 27 13.68 -2.28 -4.25
C SER A 27 13.22 -2.97 -5.53
N GLU A 28 12.63 -4.16 -5.44
CA GLU A 28 12.05 -4.86 -6.61
C GLU A 28 10.90 -4.07 -7.26
N PHE A 29 10.20 -3.25 -6.49
CA PHE A 29 9.17 -2.32 -6.99
C PHE A 29 9.73 -0.98 -7.44
N GLY A 30 11.05 -0.80 -7.42
CA GLY A 30 11.72 0.42 -7.90
C GLY A 30 11.87 1.52 -6.86
N VAL A 31 11.69 1.21 -5.57
CA VAL A 31 11.99 2.17 -4.49
C VAL A 31 13.50 2.32 -4.37
N ASP A 32 14.00 3.55 -4.45
CA ASP A 32 15.40 3.89 -4.22
C ASP A 32 15.72 3.80 -2.73
N LEU A 33 16.45 2.74 -2.33
CA LEU A 33 16.75 2.48 -0.91
C LEU A 33 17.71 3.50 -0.30
N ASP A 34 18.51 4.18 -1.10
CA ASP A 34 19.43 5.24 -0.63
C ASP A 34 18.66 6.51 -0.26
N ARG A 35 17.38 6.60 -0.64
CA ARG A 35 16.49 7.74 -0.38
C ARG A 35 15.28 7.35 0.48
N VAL A 36 15.44 6.34 1.34
CA VAL A 36 14.39 5.90 2.26
C VAL A 36 14.78 6.14 3.70
N VAL A 37 13.92 6.84 4.41
CA VAL A 37 14.00 6.99 5.87
C VAL A 37 13.12 5.93 6.53
N LEU A 38 13.68 5.15 7.43
CA LEU A 38 12.93 4.14 8.19
C LEU A 38 12.73 4.60 9.63
N VAL A 39 11.48 4.58 10.08
CA VAL A 39 11.08 4.81 11.48
C VAL A 39 10.20 3.63 11.90
N PRO A 40 10.80 2.45 12.18
CA PRO A 40 10.04 1.22 12.45
C PRO A 40 9.11 1.37 13.65
N GLU A 41 9.58 2.02 14.70
CA GLU A 41 8.89 2.22 15.96
C GLU A 41 8.81 3.72 16.30
N PRO A 42 7.81 4.44 15.76
CA PRO A 42 7.68 5.88 15.96
C PRO A 42 7.29 6.29 17.40
N GLY A 43 7.02 5.31 18.26
CA GLY A 43 6.59 5.57 19.63
C GLY A 43 5.14 6.07 19.75
N PRO A 44 4.77 6.63 20.92
CA PRO A 44 3.39 6.98 21.21
C PRO A 44 2.89 8.21 20.43
N ASP A 45 3.78 9.10 19.99
CA ASP A 45 3.40 10.32 19.27
C ASP A 45 3.76 10.25 17.77
N VAL A 46 3.26 9.22 17.10
CA VAL A 46 3.46 9.01 15.65
C VAL A 46 3.07 10.24 14.81
N LEU A 47 2.09 11.02 15.25
CA LEU A 47 1.67 12.22 14.52
C LEU A 47 2.72 13.35 14.58
N GLN A 48 3.49 13.43 15.65
CA GLN A 48 4.61 14.35 15.74
C GLN A 48 5.72 13.95 14.76
N VAL A 49 6.03 12.65 14.70
CA VAL A 49 6.98 12.10 13.73
C VAL A 49 6.53 12.40 12.30
N LEU A 50 5.27 12.15 11.97
CA LEU A 50 4.71 12.49 10.65
C LEU A 50 4.83 13.98 10.33
N SER A 51 4.55 14.86 11.30
CA SER A 51 4.65 16.31 11.11
C SER A 51 6.05 16.77 10.75
N ILE A 52 7.08 16.11 11.28
CA ILE A 52 8.49 16.40 10.96
C ILE A 52 8.85 15.86 9.58
N LEU A 53 8.48 14.60 9.30
CA LEU A 53 8.83 13.95 8.04
C LEU A 53 8.20 14.62 6.82
N VAL A 54 6.94 15.05 6.93
CA VAL A 54 6.23 15.74 5.83
C VAL A 54 6.94 17.03 5.40
N ASP A 55 7.71 17.65 6.27
CA ASP A 55 8.48 18.85 5.93
C ASP A 55 9.79 18.54 5.18
N GLY A 56 10.28 17.29 5.25
CA GLY A 56 11.60 16.90 4.72
C GLY A 56 11.58 15.82 3.62
N VAL A 57 10.45 15.14 3.37
CA VAL A 57 10.37 14.08 2.35
C VAL A 57 9.15 14.29 1.45
N ASP A 58 9.21 13.69 0.24
CA ASP A 58 8.15 13.82 -0.77
C ASP A 58 6.99 12.84 -0.52
N MET A 59 7.32 11.68 0.05
CA MET A 59 6.35 10.63 0.30
C MET A 59 6.51 10.02 1.67
N VAL A 60 5.41 9.83 2.39
CA VAL A 60 5.41 9.15 3.69
C VAL A 60 4.40 8.00 3.66
N ALA A 61 4.86 6.78 3.87
CA ALA A 61 3.98 5.66 4.17
C ALA A 61 3.92 5.43 5.68
N VAL A 62 2.72 5.29 6.21
CA VAL A 62 2.51 5.09 7.64
C VAL A 62 1.52 3.97 7.94
N THR A 63 1.85 3.17 8.93
CA THR A 63 0.89 2.31 9.64
C THR A 63 0.67 2.90 11.04
N LEU A 64 -0.56 3.30 11.31
CA LEU A 64 -0.89 3.79 12.65
C LEU A 64 -1.03 2.62 13.62
N PRO A 65 -0.55 2.75 14.87
CA PRO A 65 -0.83 1.76 15.90
C PRO A 65 -2.35 1.55 16.09
N PRO A 66 -2.80 0.33 16.39
CA PRO A 66 -4.25 0.02 16.48
C PRO A 66 -5.04 0.90 17.45
N ARG A 67 -4.37 1.44 18.47
CA ARG A 67 -4.96 2.33 19.48
C ARG A 67 -4.84 3.81 19.15
N ALA A 68 -4.08 4.17 18.10
CA ALA A 68 -3.96 5.57 17.71
C ALA A 68 -5.31 6.10 17.21
N ARG A 69 -5.76 7.17 17.81
CA ARG A 69 -6.98 7.88 17.41
C ARG A 69 -6.62 9.34 17.18
N PRO A 70 -6.11 9.67 15.97
CA PRO A 70 -5.72 11.02 15.68
C PRO A 70 -6.92 11.97 15.76
N GLY A 71 -6.79 12.99 16.59
CA GLY A 71 -7.82 14.02 16.70
C GLY A 71 -7.90 14.86 15.42
N PRO A 72 -9.11 15.38 15.07
CA PRO A 72 -9.33 16.08 13.81
C PRO A 72 -8.45 17.32 13.63
N GLY A 73 -8.07 17.98 14.70
CA GLY A 73 -7.17 19.14 14.65
C GLY A 73 -5.77 18.76 14.17
N ARG A 74 -5.17 17.70 14.71
CA ARG A 74 -3.84 17.21 14.29
C ARG A 74 -3.85 16.73 12.83
N LEU A 75 -4.93 16.02 12.41
CA LEU A 75 -5.08 15.60 11.02
C LEU A 75 -5.14 16.78 10.05
N ARG A 76 -5.85 17.85 10.40
CA ARG A 76 -5.91 19.08 9.58
C ARG A 76 -4.54 19.72 9.42
N VAL A 77 -3.74 19.77 10.47
CA VAL A 77 -2.37 20.32 10.41
C VAL A 77 -1.50 19.50 9.46
N ILE A 78 -1.50 18.16 9.60
CA ILE A 78 -0.73 17.28 8.71
C ILE A 78 -1.20 17.43 7.26
N THR A 79 -2.51 17.39 7.01
CA THR A 79 -3.07 17.54 5.65
C THR A 79 -2.73 18.92 5.05
N GLY A 80 -2.74 19.98 5.86
CA GLY A 80 -2.36 21.31 5.42
C GLY A 80 -0.89 21.38 4.98
N ARG A 81 0.03 20.77 5.76
CA ARG A 81 1.46 20.68 5.42
C ARG A 81 1.71 19.85 4.17
N LEU A 82 1.04 18.69 4.05
CA LEU A 82 1.13 17.84 2.84
C LEU A 82 0.79 18.65 1.58
N ARG A 83 -0.33 19.39 1.60
CA ARG A 83 -0.74 20.23 0.48
C ARG A 83 0.23 21.38 0.20
N GLN A 84 0.74 22.02 1.24
CA GLN A 84 1.69 23.12 1.10
C GLN A 84 3.04 22.65 0.51
N ARG A 85 3.47 21.47 0.87
CA ARG A 85 4.73 20.84 0.39
C ARG A 85 4.58 20.08 -0.91
N GLY A 86 3.36 19.75 -1.32
CA GLY A 86 3.11 18.83 -2.42
C GLY A 86 3.48 17.38 -2.10
N ALA A 87 3.63 17.07 -0.81
CA ALA A 87 3.99 15.74 -0.34
C ALA A 87 2.78 14.80 -0.30
N VAL A 88 3.03 13.50 -0.40
CA VAL A 88 2.00 12.45 -0.39
C VAL A 88 2.09 11.62 0.87
N LEU A 89 0.96 11.42 1.55
CA LEU A 89 0.82 10.50 2.66
C LEU A 89 0.06 9.25 2.22
N LEU A 90 0.68 8.08 2.37
CA LEU A 90 0.11 6.77 2.13
C LEU A 90 -0.17 6.09 3.48
N SER A 91 -1.42 6.00 3.90
CA SER A 91 -1.77 5.26 5.11
C SER A 91 -2.12 3.81 4.78
N VAL A 92 -1.44 2.86 5.42
CA VAL A 92 -1.86 1.46 5.42
C VAL A 92 -2.94 1.30 6.47
N GLY A 93 -4.16 1.01 6.03
CA GLY A 93 -5.35 1.04 6.85
C GLY A 93 -6.12 2.36 6.75
N GLN A 94 -7.05 2.58 7.66
CA GLN A 94 -7.96 3.72 7.61
C GLN A 94 -7.26 5.03 7.98
N TRP A 95 -7.48 6.06 7.15
CA TRP A 95 -7.08 7.43 7.44
C TRP A 95 -8.29 8.35 7.32
N PRO A 96 -8.71 9.02 8.42
CA PRO A 96 -9.87 9.91 8.37
C PRO A 96 -9.62 11.07 7.41
N GLY A 97 -10.50 11.21 6.44
CA GLY A 97 -10.40 12.31 5.48
C GLY A 97 -9.45 12.07 4.32
N ALA A 98 -9.05 10.83 4.04
CA ALA A 98 -8.29 10.48 2.85
C ALA A 98 -8.93 11.04 1.58
N ASP A 99 -8.12 11.61 0.68
CA ASP A 99 -8.58 12.10 -0.62
C ASP A 99 -8.85 10.93 -1.58
N LEU A 100 -8.04 9.85 -1.47
CA LEU A 100 -8.20 8.58 -2.21
C LEU A 100 -8.15 7.41 -1.25
N VAL A 101 -8.97 6.40 -1.53
CA VAL A 101 -8.94 5.09 -0.88
C VAL A 101 -8.74 4.04 -1.96
N LEU A 102 -7.71 3.23 -1.79
CA LEU A 102 -7.39 2.11 -2.66
C LEU A 102 -7.66 0.81 -1.88
N THR A 103 -8.59 0.02 -2.39
CA THR A 103 -8.87 -1.32 -1.84
C THR A 103 -8.40 -2.35 -2.85
N SER A 104 -7.64 -3.34 -2.42
CA SER A 104 -7.07 -4.33 -3.33
C SER A 104 -7.52 -5.74 -2.97
N HIS A 105 -7.83 -6.53 -4.00
CA HIS A 105 -8.22 -7.92 -3.89
C HIS A 105 -7.36 -8.78 -4.83
N TRP A 106 -6.92 -9.92 -4.34
CA TRP A 106 -6.19 -10.90 -5.16
C TRP A 106 -7.20 -11.72 -5.96
N GLN A 107 -6.99 -11.85 -7.28
CA GLN A 107 -7.82 -12.70 -8.13
C GLN A 107 -7.18 -14.04 -8.43
N GLY A 108 -5.87 -14.15 -8.45
CA GLY A 108 -5.21 -15.41 -8.73
C GLY A 108 -3.71 -15.33 -8.87
N TRP A 109 -3.12 -16.51 -9.00
CA TRP A 109 -1.71 -16.73 -9.27
C TRP A 109 -1.57 -17.52 -10.56
N ALA A 110 -0.59 -17.19 -11.38
CA ALA A 110 -0.24 -17.92 -12.58
C ALA A 110 1.25 -18.31 -12.58
N GLY A 111 1.58 -19.35 -13.35
CA GLY A 111 2.96 -19.82 -13.51
C GLY A 111 3.22 -21.23 -12.95
N LEU A 112 2.20 -21.87 -12.35
CA LEU A 112 2.27 -23.29 -12.01
C LEU A 112 1.58 -24.10 -13.12
N GLY A 113 2.31 -25.02 -13.76
CA GLY A 113 1.77 -26.02 -14.69
C GLY A 113 1.87 -27.41 -14.07
N GLN A 114 0.80 -28.20 -14.12
CA GLN A 114 0.76 -29.62 -13.71
C GLN A 114 1.65 -30.01 -12.51
N GLY A 115 1.63 -29.21 -11.45
CA GLY A 115 2.41 -29.49 -10.23
C GLY A 115 3.87 -29.02 -10.23
N HIS A 116 4.36 -28.41 -11.29
CA HIS A 116 5.73 -27.88 -11.41
C HIS A 116 5.71 -26.41 -11.80
N GLY A 117 6.73 -25.65 -11.42
CA GLY A 117 6.90 -24.26 -11.83
C GLY A 117 7.08 -23.32 -10.66
N ARG A 118 7.17 -22.01 -10.97
CA ARG A 118 7.21 -20.93 -9.99
C ARG A 118 6.02 -20.01 -10.20
N LEU A 119 5.45 -19.55 -9.12
CA LEU A 119 4.48 -18.45 -9.17
C LEU A 119 5.20 -17.20 -9.70
N ARG A 120 4.88 -16.78 -10.92
CA ARG A 120 5.54 -15.67 -11.60
C ARG A 120 4.65 -14.46 -11.77
N GLU A 121 3.36 -14.67 -11.77
CA GLU A 121 2.38 -13.63 -12.03
C GLU A 121 1.29 -13.66 -10.96
N ARG A 122 0.90 -12.46 -10.53
CA ARG A 122 -0.24 -12.27 -9.64
C ARG A 122 -1.19 -11.26 -10.25
N GLU A 123 -2.46 -11.57 -10.26
CA GLU A 123 -3.50 -10.64 -10.65
C GLU A 123 -4.09 -9.96 -9.42
N LEU A 124 -4.07 -8.64 -9.43
CA LEU A 124 -4.57 -7.77 -8.38
C LEU A 124 -5.61 -6.84 -8.96
N VAL A 125 -6.79 -6.83 -8.39
CA VAL A 125 -7.80 -5.82 -8.69
C VAL A 125 -7.75 -4.74 -7.64
N VAL A 126 -7.72 -3.49 -8.08
CA VAL A 126 -7.69 -2.31 -7.23
C VAL A 126 -8.94 -1.49 -7.47
N ASP A 127 -9.73 -1.33 -6.43
CA ASP A 127 -10.85 -0.41 -6.39
C ASP A 127 -10.38 0.95 -5.88
N VAL A 128 -10.74 1.99 -6.60
CA VAL A 128 -10.38 3.36 -6.27
C VAL A 128 -11.64 4.15 -5.96
N SER A 129 -11.70 4.69 -4.76
CA SER A 129 -12.73 5.64 -4.34
C SER A 129 -12.08 6.90 -3.78
N GLY A 130 -12.81 8.02 -3.73
CA GLY A 130 -12.20 9.27 -3.28
C GLY A 130 -13.20 10.38 -3.03
N ARG A 131 -12.69 11.57 -2.73
CA ARG A 131 -13.44 12.80 -2.46
C ARG A 131 -13.13 13.87 -3.51
N GLY A 132 -13.97 14.90 -3.61
CA GLY A 132 -13.74 16.02 -4.51
C GLY A 132 -13.69 15.60 -5.97
N ALA A 133 -12.66 15.97 -6.70
CA ALA A 133 -12.46 15.58 -8.10
C ALA A 133 -12.33 14.05 -8.29
N ALA A 134 -11.94 13.33 -7.26
CA ALA A 134 -11.89 11.87 -7.24
C ALA A 134 -13.20 11.20 -6.81
N ALA A 135 -14.22 11.98 -6.43
CA ALA A 135 -15.56 11.50 -6.01
C ALA A 135 -16.45 11.00 -7.17
N GLY A 136 -15.88 10.85 -8.37
CA GLY A 136 -16.55 10.24 -9.51
C GLY A 136 -16.98 8.80 -9.27
N ARG A 137 -17.45 8.14 -10.33
CA ARG A 137 -17.80 6.72 -10.27
C ARG A 137 -16.61 5.90 -9.75
N PRO A 138 -16.85 4.90 -8.88
CA PRO A 138 -15.80 3.97 -8.46
C PRO A 138 -15.06 3.46 -9.69
N ARG A 139 -13.74 3.54 -9.65
CA ARG A 139 -12.88 3.05 -10.73
C ARG A 139 -12.23 1.77 -10.26
N GLN A 140 -12.21 0.81 -11.13
CA GLN A 140 -11.55 -0.47 -10.90
C GLN A 140 -10.44 -0.64 -11.93
N ALA A 141 -9.29 -1.10 -11.48
CA ALA A 141 -8.17 -1.43 -12.35
C ALA A 141 -7.66 -2.83 -12.01
N ALA A 142 -7.51 -3.67 -13.02
CA ALA A 142 -6.77 -4.92 -12.89
C ALA A 142 -5.29 -4.66 -13.16
N LEU A 143 -4.45 -5.17 -12.29
CA LEU A 143 -3.00 -5.07 -12.37
C LEU A 143 -2.41 -6.47 -12.41
N LEU A 144 -1.54 -6.72 -13.37
CA LEU A 144 -0.77 -7.94 -13.47
C LEU A 144 0.66 -7.67 -12.94
N LEU A 145 0.99 -8.29 -11.82
CA LEU A 145 2.30 -8.20 -11.20
C LEU A 145 3.16 -9.37 -11.67
N ARG A 146 4.21 -9.08 -12.42
CA ARG A 146 5.17 -10.07 -12.93
C ARG A 146 6.47 -9.98 -12.16
N SER A 147 6.81 -11.06 -11.45
CA SER A 147 8.12 -11.16 -10.80
C SER A 147 9.19 -11.45 -11.85
N GLN A 148 10.16 -10.57 -11.95
CA GLN A 148 11.43 -10.76 -12.68
C GLN A 148 12.55 -10.98 -11.66
N ARG A 149 13.77 -11.33 -12.11
CA ARG A 149 14.87 -11.68 -11.18
C ARG A 149 15.16 -10.61 -10.13
N THR A 150 15.01 -9.34 -10.46
CA THR A 150 15.37 -8.19 -9.62
C THR A 150 14.33 -7.07 -9.63
N ALA A 151 13.19 -7.29 -10.27
CA ALA A 151 12.15 -6.27 -10.39
C ALA A 151 10.76 -6.88 -10.46
N VAL A 152 9.76 -6.11 -10.07
CA VAL A 152 8.35 -6.41 -10.30
C VAL A 152 7.84 -5.49 -11.39
N GLN A 153 7.40 -6.05 -12.50
CA GLN A 153 6.70 -5.30 -13.53
C GLN A 153 5.21 -5.26 -13.22
N ILE A 154 4.63 -4.07 -13.34
CA ILE A 154 3.19 -3.84 -13.23
C ILE A 154 2.66 -3.58 -14.62
N ALA A 155 1.82 -4.45 -15.12
CA ALA A 155 1.11 -4.28 -16.38
C ALA A 155 -0.39 -4.10 -16.11
N GLN A 156 -1.07 -3.41 -17.02
CA GLN A 156 -2.52 -3.32 -16.96
C GLN A 156 -3.10 -4.70 -17.30
N GLY A 157 -3.88 -5.27 -16.39
CA GLY A 157 -4.61 -6.51 -16.59
C GLY A 157 -5.99 -6.26 -17.21
N SER A 158 -6.63 -7.32 -17.66
CA SER A 158 -8.01 -7.26 -18.12
C SER A 158 -8.95 -7.51 -16.94
N ILE A 159 -9.93 -6.64 -16.73
CA ILE A 159 -10.99 -6.87 -15.76
C ILE A 159 -11.87 -8.00 -16.31
N ARG A 160 -11.82 -9.20 -15.71
CA ARG A 160 -12.81 -10.23 -15.99
C ARG A 160 -14.14 -9.80 -15.37
N ALA A 161 -15.17 -9.71 -16.19
CA ALA A 161 -16.50 -9.21 -15.82
C ALA A 161 -17.34 -10.19 -14.98
N GLU A 162 -16.74 -11.10 -14.25
CA GLU A 162 -17.43 -12.00 -13.34
C GLU A 162 -16.74 -12.03 -11.97
N VAL A 163 -17.08 -11.05 -11.16
CA VAL A 163 -16.97 -11.24 -9.71
C VAL A 163 -18.36 -11.52 -9.19
N GLU A 164 -18.71 -12.80 -9.12
CA GLU A 164 -19.72 -13.23 -8.16
C GLU A 164 -19.26 -12.72 -6.79
N THR A 165 -20.07 -11.91 -6.18
CA THR A 165 -19.95 -11.49 -4.79
C THR A 165 -20.18 -12.70 -3.88
N GLY A 166 -19.26 -13.65 -3.91
CA GLY A 166 -19.13 -14.69 -2.90
C GLY A 166 -18.59 -14.03 -1.65
N GLY A 167 -19.45 -13.76 -0.68
CA GLY A 167 -19.05 -13.26 0.62
C GLY A 167 -17.99 -14.20 1.21
N PHE A 168 -16.81 -13.63 1.50
CA PHE A 168 -15.80 -14.33 2.27
C PHE A 168 -16.35 -14.56 3.68
N ASP A 169 -16.69 -15.83 3.99
CA ASP A 169 -17.02 -16.27 5.33
C ASP A 169 -15.72 -16.56 6.08
N PRO A 170 -15.34 -15.76 7.09
CA PRO A 170 -14.13 -15.98 7.88
C PRO A 170 -14.17 -17.25 8.74
N GLY A 171 -15.30 -17.98 8.75
CA GLY A 171 -15.47 -19.22 9.52
C GLY A 171 -14.96 -20.50 8.86
N GLN A 172 -14.52 -20.47 7.59
CA GLN A 172 -14.02 -21.64 6.85
C GLN A 172 -12.50 -21.65 6.68
N LEU A 173 -11.73 -21.44 7.73
CA LEU A 173 -10.34 -21.84 7.72
C LEU A 173 -10.23 -23.31 8.10
N PRO A 174 -9.64 -24.18 7.26
CA PRO A 174 -9.35 -25.56 7.67
C PRO A 174 -8.37 -25.54 8.84
N ALA A 175 -8.71 -26.28 9.88
CA ALA A 175 -7.86 -26.45 11.05
C ALA A 175 -6.46 -26.92 10.61
N ALA A 176 -5.42 -26.29 11.16
CA ALA A 176 -4.04 -26.65 10.93
C ALA A 176 -3.86 -28.15 11.23
N ALA A 177 -3.42 -28.91 10.22
CA ALA A 177 -3.01 -30.29 10.43
C ALA A 177 -1.76 -30.29 11.33
N GLU A 178 -1.87 -30.87 12.51
CA GLU A 178 -0.73 -31.18 13.35
C GLU A 178 0.17 -32.18 12.61
N VAL A 179 1.40 -31.75 12.32
CA VAL A 179 2.45 -32.63 11.83
C VAL A 179 3.09 -33.25 13.07
N GLY A 180 2.85 -34.57 13.27
CA GLY A 180 3.55 -35.41 14.23
C GLY A 180 4.97 -35.77 13.74
#